data_13d84468b8135861f8a68d2b20ca2c9a
#
_entry.id   13d84468b8135861f8a68d2b20ca2c9a
#
_cell.length_a   1.000
_cell.length_b   1.000
_cell.length_c   1.000
_cell.angle_alpha   90.00
_cell.angle_beta   90.00
_cell.angle_gamma   90.00
#
_symmetry.space_group_name_H-M   'P 1'
#
loop_
_entity.id
_entity.type
_entity.pdbx_description
1 polymer ?
#
loop_
_entity_poly.entity_id
_entity_poly.type
_entity_poly.pdbx_seq_one_letter_code
_entity_poly.pdbx_strand_id
1 'polypeptide(L)'
;MDRRDFLQKTLVGAAVAAAAPWNLLARPYPQGEGLGKPGESNPLRLSFQENTAPGETLAERLDYMEAHGVTGFEPGGKNLSARVGELKQALRGRNISVSAICAGFSGFILSEQPEVRAEFDRTMREIIAAAGELGSTGVIMVPAFNHQVPVMPHTPQTRDYLVEQLRKLGDYAREQGTTVILEPLNRKEAHYLRQVADAASICRDTGSRGVCCMGDFWHMTAEDTSDYGALWSGGRYLRHIHIASRGTRQMPGENGDKDNYVDGFRALK
;
A
#
# COMPACT_ATOMS: atom_id res chain seq x y z
N MET A 1 24.64 9.98 -41.43
CA MET A 1 25.10 9.16 -40.32
C MET A 1 24.79 7.72 -40.66
N ASP A 2 25.85 6.92 -40.91
CA ASP A 2 25.68 5.52 -41.34
C ASP A 2 25.21 4.63 -40.20
N ARG A 3 24.44 3.58 -40.54
CA ARG A 3 23.92 2.58 -39.57
C ARG A 3 25.01 1.93 -38.68
N ARG A 4 26.22 1.80 -39.23
CA ARG A 4 27.40 1.31 -38.51
C ARG A 4 27.89 2.32 -37.45
N ASP A 5 27.89 3.59 -37.76
CA ASP A 5 28.29 4.68 -36.84
C ASP A 5 27.32 4.82 -35.68
N PHE A 6 26.00 4.61 -35.94
CA PHE A 6 24.98 4.60 -34.90
C PHE A 6 25.16 3.43 -33.96
N LEU A 7 25.39 2.22 -34.47
CA LEU A 7 25.56 1.03 -33.65
C LEU A 7 26.84 1.06 -32.81
N GLN A 8 27.94 1.58 -33.35
CA GLN A 8 29.20 1.74 -32.60
C GLN A 8 29.06 2.77 -31.47
N LYS A 9 28.41 3.90 -31.70
CA LYS A 9 28.17 4.91 -30.66
C LYS A 9 27.19 4.43 -29.58
N THR A 10 26.20 3.61 -29.94
CA THR A 10 25.27 3.01 -29.00
C THR A 10 25.94 1.92 -28.16
N LEU A 11 26.84 1.13 -28.74
CA LEU A 11 27.62 0.11 -28.01
C LEU A 11 28.65 0.74 -27.04
N VAL A 12 29.30 1.84 -27.42
CA VAL A 12 30.21 2.56 -26.54
C VAL A 12 29.43 3.25 -25.40
N GLY A 13 28.25 3.79 -25.65
CA GLY A 13 27.37 4.36 -24.63
C GLY A 13 26.89 3.28 -23.63
N ALA A 14 26.53 2.10 -24.11
CA ALA A 14 26.12 0.97 -23.27
C ALA A 14 27.29 0.41 -22.44
N ALA A 15 28.52 0.39 -23.00
CA ALA A 15 29.70 -0.06 -22.28
C ALA A 15 30.12 0.91 -21.16
N VAL A 16 29.97 2.22 -21.37
CA VAL A 16 30.24 3.24 -20.32
C VAL A 16 29.18 3.20 -19.23
N ALA A 17 27.89 2.94 -19.57
CA ALA A 17 26.84 2.74 -18.57
C ALA A 17 27.04 1.44 -17.76
N ALA A 18 27.64 0.41 -18.34
CA ALA A 18 27.95 -0.85 -17.64
C ALA A 18 29.21 -0.76 -16.75
N ALA A 19 30.08 0.24 -16.99
CA ALA A 19 31.29 0.46 -16.19
C ALA A 19 31.08 1.48 -15.03
N ALA A 20 29.95 2.16 -14.96
CA ALA A 20 29.61 2.95 -13.79
C ALA A 20 29.30 1.97 -12.62
N PRO A 21 30.02 2.04 -11.50
CA PRO A 21 29.73 1.14 -10.40
C PRO A 21 28.29 1.41 -9.91
N TRP A 22 27.42 0.41 -10.06
CA TRP A 22 26.05 0.41 -9.58
C TRP A 22 25.96 0.75 -8.09
N ASN A 23 27.07 0.74 -7.38
CA ASN A 23 27.23 1.09 -5.98
C ASN A 23 27.07 2.59 -5.66
N LEU A 24 27.13 3.48 -6.67
CA LEU A 24 26.97 4.93 -6.44
C LEU A 24 25.52 5.39 -6.42
N LEU A 25 24.58 4.58 -6.94
CA LEU A 25 23.13 4.90 -6.93
C LEU A 25 22.36 4.10 -5.89
N ALA A 26 22.91 3.04 -5.35
CA ALA A 26 22.32 2.27 -4.27
C ALA A 26 23.00 2.68 -2.95
N ARG A 27 22.48 3.71 -2.27
CA ARG A 27 22.73 3.80 -0.83
C ARG A 27 22.25 2.46 -0.22
N PRO A 28 23.11 1.73 0.51
CA PRO A 28 22.68 0.50 1.14
C PRO A 28 21.49 0.85 2.03
N TYR A 29 20.34 0.25 1.74
CA TYR A 29 19.19 0.34 2.62
C TYR A 29 19.62 -0.26 3.95
N PRO A 30 19.58 0.47 5.07
CA PRO A 30 19.97 -0.10 6.34
C PRO A 30 19.12 -1.35 6.57
N GLN A 31 19.76 -2.48 6.73
CA GLN A 31 19.11 -3.75 7.09
C GLN A 31 18.44 -3.52 8.44
N GLY A 32 17.14 -3.24 8.43
CA GLY A 32 16.34 -2.99 9.64
C GLY A 32 15.54 -4.23 9.99
N GLU A 33 15.57 -4.58 11.25
CA GLU A 33 14.75 -5.60 11.86
C GLU A 33 13.29 -5.47 11.40
N GLY A 34 12.72 -6.54 10.84
CA GLY A 34 11.33 -6.60 10.39
C GLY A 34 11.09 -7.06 8.95
N LEU A 35 12.15 -7.20 8.15
CA LEU A 35 12.07 -7.96 6.90
C LEU A 35 12.63 -9.35 7.20
N GLY A 36 11.83 -10.40 6.99
CA GLY A 36 12.31 -11.78 7.05
C GLY A 36 13.59 -11.92 6.23
N LYS A 37 14.52 -12.74 6.69
CA LYS A 37 15.74 -13.03 5.94
C LYS A 37 15.35 -13.62 4.59
N PRO A 38 16.10 -13.38 3.51
CA PRO A 38 15.89 -14.08 2.25
C PRO A 38 15.84 -15.60 2.50
N GLY A 39 14.69 -16.23 2.19
CA GLY A 39 14.47 -17.64 2.45
C GLY A 39 13.63 -18.00 3.68
N GLU A 40 13.30 -17.05 4.56
CA GLU A 40 12.27 -17.26 5.58
C GLU A 40 10.90 -16.93 4.98
N SER A 41 10.04 -17.94 4.87
CA SER A 41 8.65 -17.75 4.46
C SER A 41 7.92 -16.98 5.57
N ASN A 42 7.57 -15.73 5.30
CA ASN A 42 6.66 -14.99 6.17
C ASN A 42 5.24 -15.51 5.87
N PRO A 43 4.58 -16.24 6.78
CA PRO A 43 3.26 -16.78 6.49
C PRO A 43 2.28 -15.63 6.26
N LEU A 44 1.53 -15.70 5.16
CA LEU A 44 0.44 -14.77 4.91
C LEU A 44 -0.61 -14.94 6.01
N ARG A 45 -1.07 -13.81 6.57
CA ARG A 45 -2.13 -13.78 7.57
C ARG A 45 -3.43 -13.36 6.89
N LEU A 46 -4.50 -14.09 7.18
CA LEU A 46 -5.83 -13.71 6.72
C LEU A 46 -6.39 -12.60 7.61
N SER A 47 -6.87 -11.56 6.95
CA SER A 47 -7.50 -10.40 7.58
C SER A 47 -8.84 -10.09 6.92
N PHE A 48 -9.79 -9.58 7.71
CA PHE A 48 -11.05 -9.06 7.19
C PHE A 48 -11.18 -7.57 7.48
N GLN A 49 -11.72 -6.84 6.52
CA GLN A 49 -12.19 -5.48 6.75
C GLN A 49 -13.40 -5.49 7.69
N GLU A 50 -13.59 -4.42 8.44
CA GLU A 50 -14.53 -4.30 9.54
C GLU A 50 -15.97 -4.77 9.21
N ASN A 51 -16.42 -4.55 7.99
CA ASN A 51 -17.80 -4.81 7.58
C ASN A 51 -17.96 -6.05 6.69
N THR A 52 -16.92 -6.88 6.56
CA THR A 52 -16.96 -8.10 5.71
C THR A 52 -17.31 -9.36 6.48
N ALA A 53 -16.98 -9.43 7.76
CA ALA A 53 -17.36 -10.56 8.60
C ALA A 53 -18.85 -10.49 8.95
N PRO A 54 -19.58 -11.65 8.99
CA PRO A 54 -20.94 -11.73 9.51
C PRO A 54 -21.00 -11.30 10.98
N GLY A 55 -22.12 -10.65 11.35
CA GLY A 55 -22.40 -10.19 12.72
C GLY A 55 -22.96 -8.78 12.72
N GLU A 56 -23.83 -8.47 13.67
CA GLU A 56 -24.42 -7.14 13.84
C GLU A 56 -23.48 -6.24 14.67
N THR A 57 -22.82 -6.82 15.69
CA THR A 57 -21.90 -6.13 16.57
C THR A 57 -20.43 -6.41 16.21
N LEU A 58 -19.53 -5.55 16.66
CA LEU A 58 -18.08 -5.79 16.53
C LEU A 58 -17.66 -7.10 17.20
N ALA A 59 -18.20 -7.41 18.37
CA ALA A 59 -17.89 -8.64 19.11
C ALA A 59 -18.27 -9.89 18.30
N GLU A 60 -19.46 -9.94 17.74
CA GLU A 60 -19.93 -11.06 16.90
C GLU A 60 -19.06 -11.25 15.64
N ARG A 61 -18.66 -10.16 15.00
CA ARG A 61 -17.75 -10.22 13.84
C ARG A 61 -16.39 -10.79 14.24
N LEU A 62 -15.84 -10.34 15.35
CA LEU A 62 -14.57 -10.87 15.86
C LEU A 62 -14.68 -12.34 16.28
N ASP A 63 -15.81 -12.76 16.89
CA ASP A 63 -16.08 -14.17 17.23
C ASP A 63 -16.12 -15.04 15.97
N TYR A 64 -16.79 -14.56 14.91
CA TYR A 64 -16.81 -15.23 13.62
C TYR A 64 -15.40 -15.36 13.03
N MET A 65 -14.62 -14.29 13.06
CA MET A 65 -13.26 -14.29 12.54
C MET A 65 -12.37 -15.31 13.28
N GLU A 66 -12.40 -15.33 14.61
CA GLU A 66 -11.63 -16.29 15.41
C GLU A 66 -12.04 -17.74 15.12
N ALA A 67 -13.35 -18.01 15.03
CA ALA A 67 -13.88 -19.35 14.72
C ALA A 67 -13.42 -19.87 13.36
N HIS A 68 -13.05 -18.99 12.43
CA HIS A 68 -12.57 -19.32 11.09
C HIS A 68 -11.06 -19.12 10.89
N GLY A 69 -10.30 -18.94 11.98
CA GLY A 69 -8.84 -18.82 11.92
C GLY A 69 -8.33 -17.50 11.30
N VAL A 70 -9.18 -16.47 11.23
CA VAL A 70 -8.80 -15.14 10.78
C VAL A 70 -8.07 -14.43 11.93
N THR A 71 -6.86 -13.95 11.68
CA THR A 71 -6.00 -13.35 12.71
C THR A 71 -5.74 -11.86 12.51
N GLY A 72 -6.25 -11.29 11.42
CA GLY A 72 -6.15 -9.87 11.10
C GLY A 72 -7.51 -9.20 11.05
N PHE A 73 -7.56 -7.97 11.52
CA PHE A 73 -8.73 -7.08 11.47
C PHE A 73 -8.33 -5.74 10.90
N GLU A 74 -9.09 -5.24 9.93
CA GLU A 74 -8.84 -3.96 9.27
C GLU A 74 -10.01 -3.00 9.50
N PRO A 75 -9.96 -2.17 10.57
CA PRO A 75 -10.98 -1.17 10.84
C PRO A 75 -10.89 0.02 9.88
N GLY A 76 -12.01 0.71 9.71
CA GLY A 76 -12.05 1.99 9.00
C GLY A 76 -11.37 3.12 9.79
N GLY A 77 -10.66 4.00 9.08
CA GLY A 77 -9.93 5.13 9.69
C GLY A 77 -10.82 6.31 10.13
N LYS A 78 -12.07 6.39 9.65
CA LYS A 78 -12.96 7.49 10.02
C LYS A 78 -13.25 7.50 11.53
N ASN A 79 -12.94 8.63 12.19
CA ASN A 79 -13.06 8.80 13.64
C ASN A 79 -12.30 7.75 14.47
N LEU A 80 -11.19 7.20 13.93
CA LEU A 80 -10.45 6.11 14.55
C LEU A 80 -9.95 6.48 15.95
N SER A 81 -9.46 7.71 16.15
CA SER A 81 -8.95 8.18 17.44
C SER A 81 -9.98 8.04 18.57
N ALA A 82 -11.26 8.30 18.30
CA ALA A 82 -12.34 8.13 19.26
C ALA A 82 -12.66 6.66 19.56
N ARG A 83 -12.25 5.74 18.66
CA ARG A 83 -12.55 4.29 18.74
C ARG A 83 -11.41 3.45 19.30
N VAL A 84 -10.24 4.03 19.52
CA VAL A 84 -9.06 3.28 20.00
C VAL A 84 -9.35 2.48 21.26
N GLY A 85 -10.04 3.09 22.25
CA GLY A 85 -10.40 2.42 23.49
C GLY A 85 -11.35 1.22 23.28
N GLU A 86 -12.39 1.41 22.47
CA GLU A 86 -13.35 0.37 22.07
C GLU A 86 -12.63 -0.81 21.40
N LEU A 87 -11.81 -0.50 20.39
CA LEU A 87 -11.08 -1.51 19.60
C LEU A 87 -10.08 -2.28 20.47
N LYS A 88 -9.30 -1.61 21.31
CA LYS A 88 -8.40 -2.26 22.27
C LYS A 88 -9.15 -3.19 23.23
N GLN A 89 -10.32 -2.77 23.70
CA GLN A 89 -11.15 -3.60 24.58
C GLN A 89 -11.71 -4.81 23.84
N ALA A 90 -12.25 -4.62 22.64
CA ALA A 90 -12.83 -5.70 21.82
C ALA A 90 -11.79 -6.75 21.40
N LEU A 91 -10.55 -6.35 21.16
CA LEU A 91 -9.45 -7.24 20.77
C LEU A 91 -8.73 -7.89 21.94
N ARG A 92 -9.00 -7.49 23.18
CA ARG A 92 -8.31 -8.01 24.37
C ARG A 92 -8.53 -9.51 24.55
N GLY A 93 -7.45 -10.26 24.63
CA GLY A 93 -7.48 -11.72 24.83
C GLY A 93 -7.81 -12.53 23.58
N ARG A 94 -8.01 -11.88 22.42
CA ARG A 94 -8.25 -12.54 21.14
C ARG A 94 -6.95 -12.79 20.39
N ASN A 95 -6.94 -13.81 19.55
CA ASN A 95 -5.85 -14.05 18.60
C ASN A 95 -6.05 -13.25 17.30
N ILE A 96 -6.52 -12.01 17.42
CA ILE A 96 -6.74 -11.06 16.32
C ILE A 96 -5.95 -9.80 16.61
N SER A 97 -5.22 -9.30 15.62
CA SER A 97 -4.51 -8.02 15.67
C SER A 97 -4.99 -7.10 14.55
N VAL A 98 -4.80 -5.79 14.71
CA VAL A 98 -5.09 -4.83 13.64
C VAL A 98 -4.06 -4.98 12.53
N SER A 99 -4.49 -5.38 11.33
CA SER A 99 -3.62 -5.62 10.18
C SER A 99 -3.24 -4.32 9.47
N ALA A 100 -4.24 -3.50 9.15
CA ALA A 100 -4.09 -2.18 8.55
C ALA A 100 -5.29 -1.31 8.96
N ILE A 101 -5.24 -0.02 8.65
CA ILE A 101 -6.37 0.90 8.78
C ILE A 101 -6.82 1.30 7.38
N CYS A 102 -8.08 1.05 7.05
CA CYS A 102 -8.65 1.38 5.74
C CYS A 102 -8.99 2.86 5.64
N ALA A 103 -8.12 3.66 5.03
CA ALA A 103 -8.32 5.09 4.72
C ALA A 103 -9.01 5.91 5.84
N GLY A 104 -9.95 6.80 5.51
CA GLY A 104 -10.79 7.52 6.49
C GLY A 104 -10.39 8.97 6.74
N PHE A 105 -9.32 9.46 6.10
CA PHE A 105 -8.89 10.85 6.14
C PHE A 105 -9.81 11.77 5.34
N SER A 106 -9.82 13.06 5.68
CA SER A 106 -10.46 14.12 4.91
C SER A 106 -9.45 14.85 4.05
N GLY A 107 -9.90 15.50 2.96
CA GLY A 107 -8.99 16.12 2.00
C GLY A 107 -8.23 15.10 1.15
N PHE A 108 -7.23 15.54 0.41
CA PHE A 108 -6.34 14.67 -0.36
C PHE A 108 -5.00 15.36 -0.67
N ILE A 109 -3.95 14.57 -0.74
CA ILE A 109 -2.56 15.06 -0.78
C ILE A 109 -2.23 15.81 -2.07
N LEU A 110 -2.87 15.48 -3.20
CA LEU A 110 -2.63 16.09 -4.51
C LEU A 110 -3.65 17.19 -4.88
N SER A 111 -4.34 17.78 -3.90
CA SER A 111 -5.20 18.94 -4.17
C SER A 111 -4.36 20.14 -4.60
N GLU A 112 -4.87 20.93 -5.55
CA GLU A 112 -4.30 22.25 -5.85
C GLU A 112 -4.55 23.25 -4.72
N GLN A 113 -5.58 23.04 -3.90
CA GLN A 113 -5.98 23.90 -2.80
C GLN A 113 -5.15 23.61 -1.53
N PRO A 114 -4.38 24.58 -1.00
CA PRO A 114 -3.53 24.38 0.17
C PRO A 114 -4.31 23.95 1.42
N GLU A 115 -5.51 24.47 1.62
CA GLU A 115 -6.38 24.16 2.75
C GLU A 115 -6.85 22.70 2.73
N VAL A 116 -7.14 22.13 1.55
CA VAL A 116 -7.52 20.72 1.39
C VAL A 116 -6.33 19.81 1.70
N ARG A 117 -5.12 20.22 1.30
CA ARG A 117 -3.89 19.49 1.64
C ARG A 117 -3.58 19.57 3.15
N ALA A 118 -3.81 20.71 3.76
CA ALA A 118 -3.62 20.89 5.21
C ALA A 118 -4.59 20.01 6.00
N GLU A 119 -5.85 19.93 5.57
CA GLU A 119 -6.86 19.05 6.16
C GLU A 119 -6.48 17.56 5.99
N PHE A 120 -5.95 17.19 4.83
CA PHE A 120 -5.42 15.84 4.61
C PHE A 120 -4.27 15.53 5.58
N ASP A 121 -3.26 16.39 5.69
CA ASP A 121 -2.12 16.15 6.59
C ASP A 121 -2.57 16.03 8.04
N ARG A 122 -3.47 16.90 8.49
CA ARG A 122 -4.02 16.87 9.85
C ARG A 122 -4.73 15.56 10.16
N THR A 123 -5.72 15.18 9.31
CA THR A 123 -6.53 13.98 9.55
C THR A 123 -5.73 12.71 9.37
N MET A 124 -4.80 12.68 8.41
CA MET A 124 -3.92 11.54 8.21
C MET A 124 -3.01 11.30 9.42
N ARG A 125 -2.46 12.36 10.02
CA ARG A 125 -1.65 12.26 11.25
C ARG A 125 -2.46 11.76 12.43
N GLU A 126 -3.70 12.19 12.58
CA GLU A 126 -4.60 11.69 13.64
C GLU A 126 -4.84 10.17 13.48
N ILE A 127 -5.08 9.71 12.25
CA ILE A 127 -5.26 8.28 11.98
C ILE A 127 -3.96 7.51 12.20
N ILE A 128 -2.82 8.04 11.78
CA ILE A 128 -1.50 7.42 11.98
C ILE A 128 -1.20 7.25 13.48
N ALA A 129 -1.46 8.26 14.30
CA ALA A 129 -1.26 8.15 15.75
C ALA A 129 -2.15 7.06 16.36
N ALA A 130 -3.44 7.04 16.01
CA ALA A 130 -4.38 5.99 16.45
C ALA A 130 -3.99 4.59 15.95
N ALA A 131 -3.50 4.48 14.72
CA ALA A 131 -3.00 3.24 14.14
C ALA A 131 -1.78 2.70 14.91
N GLY A 132 -0.85 3.58 15.29
CA GLY A 132 0.29 3.23 16.15
C GLY A 132 -0.17 2.72 17.52
N GLU A 133 -1.13 3.38 18.15
CA GLU A 133 -1.69 2.91 19.43
C GLU A 133 -2.37 1.54 19.35
N LEU A 134 -2.93 1.20 18.19
CA LEU A 134 -3.57 -0.09 17.92
C LEU A 134 -2.56 -1.17 17.48
N GLY A 135 -1.29 -0.83 17.28
CA GLY A 135 -0.27 -1.75 16.77
C GLY A 135 -0.49 -2.15 15.32
N SER A 136 -1.17 -1.32 14.53
CA SER A 136 -1.44 -1.58 13.12
C SER A 136 -0.16 -1.56 12.28
N THR A 137 -0.10 -2.41 11.24
CA THR A 137 0.99 -2.39 10.25
C THR A 137 1.07 -1.06 9.51
N GLY A 138 -0.08 -0.44 9.20
CA GLY A 138 -0.08 0.85 8.51
C GLY A 138 -1.47 1.42 8.24
N VAL A 139 -1.48 2.63 7.70
CA VAL A 139 -2.68 3.35 7.25
C VAL A 139 -2.69 3.37 5.73
N ILE A 140 -3.73 2.79 5.13
CA ILE A 140 -3.92 2.74 3.69
C ILE A 140 -4.34 4.12 3.19
N MET A 141 -3.70 4.58 2.13
CA MET A 141 -4.04 5.85 1.49
C MET A 141 -3.94 5.81 -0.03
N VAL A 142 -4.83 6.55 -0.67
CA VAL A 142 -4.85 6.82 -2.11
C VAL A 142 -4.50 8.29 -2.32
N PRO A 143 -3.53 8.64 -3.20
CA PRO A 143 -3.11 10.04 -3.38
C PRO A 143 -4.19 10.98 -3.89
N ALA A 144 -5.00 10.51 -4.84
CA ALA A 144 -6.16 11.23 -5.35
C ALA A 144 -7.12 10.30 -6.09
N PHE A 145 -8.42 10.49 -5.88
CA PHE A 145 -9.49 9.84 -6.63
C PHE A 145 -9.94 10.70 -7.82
N ASN A 146 -10.54 10.08 -8.84
CA ASN A 146 -11.03 10.79 -10.04
C ASN A 146 -12.06 11.89 -9.77
N HIS A 147 -12.84 11.75 -8.70
CA HIS A 147 -13.88 12.73 -8.34
C HIS A 147 -13.34 13.91 -7.53
N GLN A 148 -12.10 13.88 -7.10
CA GLN A 148 -11.49 14.95 -6.28
C GLN A 148 -10.90 16.03 -7.17
N VAL A 149 -11.47 17.25 -7.08
CA VAL A 149 -11.07 18.40 -7.88
C VAL A 149 -11.04 19.67 -7.00
N PRO A 150 -10.19 20.64 -7.31
CA PRO A 150 -9.12 20.61 -8.31
C PRO A 150 -7.93 19.74 -7.85
N VAL A 151 -7.34 19.01 -8.78
CA VAL A 151 -6.24 18.06 -8.53
C VAL A 151 -5.02 18.40 -9.37
N MET A 152 -3.82 18.28 -8.78
CA MET A 152 -2.55 18.50 -9.46
C MET A 152 -2.42 17.58 -10.69
N PRO A 153 -1.90 18.10 -11.82
CA PRO A 153 -1.72 17.34 -13.05
C PRO A 153 -0.63 16.27 -12.91
N HIS A 154 -0.66 15.26 -13.80
CA HIS A 154 0.40 14.25 -13.89
C HIS A 154 1.68 14.85 -14.46
N THR A 155 2.55 15.37 -13.61
CA THR A 155 3.85 15.92 -13.97
C THR A 155 4.97 15.39 -13.08
N PRO A 156 6.24 15.46 -13.51
CA PRO A 156 7.37 15.16 -12.63
C PRO A 156 7.34 15.98 -11.33
N GLN A 157 6.96 17.25 -11.39
CA GLN A 157 6.87 18.15 -10.23
C GLN A 157 5.81 17.66 -9.22
N THR A 158 4.66 17.20 -9.70
CA THR A 158 3.63 16.61 -8.83
C THR A 158 4.13 15.32 -8.18
N ARG A 159 4.90 14.51 -8.91
CA ARG A 159 5.52 13.33 -8.35
C ARG A 159 6.54 13.68 -7.26
N ASP A 160 7.41 14.63 -7.50
CA ASP A 160 8.42 15.08 -6.54
C ASP A 160 7.75 15.64 -5.27
N TYR A 161 6.68 16.43 -5.44
CA TYR A 161 5.86 16.90 -4.34
C TYR A 161 5.27 15.73 -3.54
N LEU A 162 4.65 14.75 -4.19
CA LEU A 162 4.07 13.58 -3.54
C LEU A 162 5.12 12.81 -2.74
N VAL A 163 6.28 12.53 -3.33
CA VAL A 163 7.40 11.84 -2.69
C VAL A 163 7.85 12.58 -1.43
N GLU A 164 8.00 13.91 -1.49
CA GLU A 164 8.41 14.70 -0.34
C GLU A 164 7.37 14.71 0.79
N GLN A 165 6.07 14.84 0.46
CA GLN A 165 5.02 14.81 1.49
C GLN A 165 4.91 13.42 2.13
N LEU A 166 4.99 12.36 1.32
CA LEU A 166 4.97 10.98 1.81
C LEU A 166 6.17 10.67 2.69
N ARG A 167 7.36 11.19 2.38
CA ARG A 167 8.53 11.07 3.25
C ARG A 167 8.23 11.61 4.65
N LYS A 168 7.68 12.83 4.73
CA LYS A 168 7.32 13.46 6.03
C LYS A 168 6.27 12.65 6.80
N LEU A 169 5.23 12.18 6.11
CA LEU A 169 4.20 11.34 6.73
C LEU A 169 4.75 9.99 7.16
N GLY A 170 5.61 9.38 6.35
CA GLY A 170 6.24 8.11 6.67
C GLY A 170 7.20 8.21 7.86
N ASP A 171 7.98 9.28 7.95
CA ASP A 171 8.85 9.51 9.11
C ASP A 171 8.01 9.66 10.39
N TYR A 172 6.93 10.45 10.34
CA TYR A 172 5.97 10.55 11.44
C TYR A 172 5.31 9.20 11.78
N ALA A 173 4.88 8.44 10.78
CA ALA A 173 4.28 7.12 11.01
C ALA A 173 5.25 6.17 11.74
N ARG A 174 6.53 6.22 11.42
CA ARG A 174 7.55 5.45 12.14
C ARG A 174 7.70 5.87 13.59
N GLU A 175 7.65 7.15 13.88
CA GLU A 175 7.66 7.66 15.26
C GLU A 175 6.47 7.12 16.06
N GLN A 176 5.33 6.92 15.39
CA GLN A 176 4.13 6.33 15.99
C GLN A 176 4.14 4.79 15.99
N GLY A 177 5.17 4.12 15.46
CA GLY A 177 5.26 2.66 15.41
C GLY A 177 4.43 2.00 14.31
N THR A 178 4.07 2.73 13.26
CA THR A 178 3.26 2.25 12.13
C THR A 178 3.85 2.70 10.78
N THR A 179 3.12 2.54 9.67
CA THR A 179 3.53 2.97 8.33
C THR A 179 2.38 3.63 7.57
N VAL A 180 2.70 4.26 6.45
CA VAL A 180 1.74 4.68 5.41
C VAL A 180 1.79 3.64 4.29
N ILE A 181 0.64 3.11 3.89
CA ILE A 181 0.51 2.09 2.84
C ILE A 181 -0.13 2.72 1.61
N LEU A 182 0.61 2.85 0.52
CA LEU A 182 0.08 3.36 -0.74
C LEU A 182 -0.75 2.29 -1.44
N GLU A 183 -1.99 2.60 -1.76
CA GLU A 183 -2.89 1.74 -2.51
C GLU A 183 -3.04 2.24 -3.95
N PRO A 184 -2.56 1.48 -4.95
CA PRO A 184 -2.92 1.70 -6.34
C PRO A 184 -4.35 1.22 -6.61
N LEU A 185 -5.15 2.06 -7.25
CA LEU A 185 -6.50 1.69 -7.65
C LEU A 185 -6.65 1.69 -9.18
N ASN A 186 -7.70 1.05 -9.69
CA ASN A 186 -7.98 1.03 -11.11
C ASN A 186 -8.31 2.44 -11.67
N ARG A 187 -8.18 2.60 -12.98
CA ARG A 187 -8.39 3.87 -13.72
C ARG A 187 -9.77 4.49 -13.60
N LYS A 188 -10.77 3.72 -13.17
CA LYS A 188 -12.13 4.25 -12.93
C LYS A 188 -12.23 4.98 -11.59
N GLU A 189 -11.32 4.68 -10.66
CA GLU A 189 -11.33 5.21 -9.31
C GLU A 189 -10.16 6.17 -9.05
N ALA A 190 -8.92 5.79 -9.46
CA ALA A 190 -7.73 6.58 -9.17
C ALA A 190 -7.38 7.58 -10.25
N HIS A 191 -7.22 8.84 -9.84
CA HIS A 191 -6.63 9.86 -10.69
C HIS A 191 -5.14 9.62 -10.92
N TYR A 192 -4.38 9.32 -9.87
CA TYR A 192 -2.91 9.40 -9.94
C TYR A 192 -2.20 8.03 -9.93
N LEU A 193 -2.48 7.17 -8.95
CA LEU A 193 -1.70 5.95 -8.71
C LEU A 193 -2.52 4.71 -9.08
N ARG A 194 -1.98 3.87 -10.01
CA ARG A 194 -2.76 2.75 -10.58
C ARG A 194 -2.07 1.41 -10.54
N GLN A 195 -0.73 1.37 -10.53
CA GLN A 195 0.04 0.13 -10.59
C GLN A 195 0.91 -0.06 -9.36
N VAL A 196 1.10 -1.31 -8.95
CA VAL A 196 1.96 -1.67 -7.80
C VAL A 196 3.41 -1.24 -8.04
N ALA A 197 3.90 -1.36 -9.28
CA ALA A 197 5.25 -0.92 -9.67
C ALA A 197 5.48 0.58 -9.41
N ASP A 198 4.48 1.41 -9.74
CA ASP A 198 4.55 2.86 -9.53
C ASP A 198 4.53 3.19 -8.04
N ALA A 199 3.66 2.54 -7.27
CA ALA A 199 3.62 2.69 -5.82
C ALA A 199 4.97 2.32 -5.19
N ALA A 200 5.56 1.19 -5.57
CA ALA A 200 6.86 0.75 -5.08
C ALA A 200 7.99 1.74 -5.46
N SER A 201 7.93 2.33 -6.67
CA SER A 201 8.90 3.35 -7.08
C SER A 201 8.80 4.62 -6.24
N ILE A 202 7.58 5.05 -5.91
CA ILE A 202 7.35 6.20 -5.02
C ILE A 202 7.87 5.88 -3.61
N CYS A 203 7.54 4.70 -3.06
CA CYS A 203 8.06 4.26 -1.75
C CYS A 203 9.59 4.29 -1.70
N ARG A 204 10.27 3.77 -2.74
CA ARG A 204 11.73 3.81 -2.88
C ARG A 204 12.25 5.23 -2.84
N ASP A 205 11.65 6.12 -3.60
CA ASP A 205 12.15 7.48 -3.81
C ASP A 205 11.90 8.38 -2.59
N THR A 206 10.93 8.04 -1.70
CA THR A 206 10.78 8.71 -0.41
C THR A 206 11.99 8.52 0.50
N GLY A 207 12.69 7.40 0.38
CA GLY A 207 13.78 7.02 1.30
C GLY A 207 13.32 6.75 2.74
N SER A 208 12.03 6.91 3.05
CA SER A 208 11.47 6.66 4.38
C SER A 208 11.11 5.18 4.54
N ARG A 209 11.44 4.61 5.69
CA ARG A 209 11.01 3.25 6.07
C ARG A 209 9.55 3.19 6.52
N GLY A 210 8.92 4.33 6.72
CA GLY A 210 7.52 4.45 7.09
C GLY A 210 6.58 4.53 5.90
N VAL A 211 7.07 4.39 4.66
CA VAL A 211 6.23 4.34 3.46
C VAL A 211 6.38 2.99 2.77
N CYS A 212 5.27 2.33 2.56
CA CYS A 212 5.18 1.05 1.88
C CYS A 212 3.98 1.06 0.92
N CYS A 213 3.76 -0.03 0.21
CA CYS A 213 2.63 -0.17 -0.72
C CYS A 213 1.90 -1.49 -0.53
N MET A 214 0.78 -1.58 -1.20
CA MET A 214 -0.03 -2.78 -1.30
C MET A 214 -0.41 -3.10 -2.74
N GLY A 215 -0.95 -4.30 -2.95
CA GLY A 215 -1.67 -4.69 -4.14
C GLY A 215 -3.12 -5.04 -3.79
N ASP A 216 -4.04 -4.75 -4.68
CA ASP A 216 -5.42 -5.20 -4.60
C ASP A 216 -5.76 -5.98 -5.88
N PHE A 217 -6.06 -7.26 -5.74
CA PHE A 217 -6.35 -8.14 -6.88
C PHE A 217 -7.53 -7.66 -7.73
N TRP A 218 -8.50 -6.98 -7.14
CA TRP A 218 -9.60 -6.37 -7.88
C TRP A 218 -9.09 -5.25 -8.80
N HIS A 219 -8.31 -4.31 -8.25
CA HIS A 219 -7.78 -3.19 -8.99
C HIS A 219 -6.73 -3.63 -10.02
N MET A 220 -5.85 -4.55 -9.66
CA MET A 220 -4.83 -5.14 -10.53
C MET A 220 -5.44 -5.80 -11.77
N THR A 221 -6.64 -6.39 -11.67
CA THR A 221 -7.34 -7.00 -12.81
C THR A 221 -7.55 -6.03 -13.98
N ALA A 222 -7.66 -4.73 -13.72
CA ALA A 222 -7.87 -3.71 -14.74
C ALA A 222 -6.58 -2.98 -15.18
N GLU A 223 -5.51 -3.04 -14.39
CA GLU A 223 -4.32 -2.20 -14.58
C GLU A 223 -3.05 -3.01 -14.87
N ASP A 224 -2.98 -4.24 -14.42
CA ASP A 224 -1.80 -5.08 -14.54
C ASP A 224 -2.06 -6.27 -15.50
N THR A 225 -1.05 -6.63 -16.28
CA THR A 225 -1.14 -7.77 -17.20
C THR A 225 -0.84 -9.11 -16.53
N SER A 226 -0.27 -9.08 -15.34
CA SER A 226 0.13 -10.26 -14.56
C SER A 226 0.14 -9.94 -13.07
N ASP A 227 -0.60 -10.70 -12.29
CA ASP A 227 -0.56 -10.60 -10.83
C ASP A 227 0.84 -10.87 -10.28
N TYR A 228 1.52 -11.90 -10.83
CA TYR A 228 2.88 -12.22 -10.46
C TYR A 228 3.81 -11.02 -10.68
N GLY A 229 3.78 -10.44 -11.89
CA GLY A 229 4.63 -9.29 -12.22
C GLY A 229 4.33 -8.07 -11.37
N ALA A 230 3.04 -7.77 -11.14
CA ALA A 230 2.61 -6.65 -10.31
C ALA A 230 3.12 -6.79 -8.87
N LEU A 231 2.83 -7.90 -8.20
CA LEU A 231 3.23 -8.12 -6.81
C LEU A 231 4.75 -8.26 -6.65
N TRP A 232 5.42 -8.93 -7.60
CA TRP A 232 6.87 -9.03 -7.62
C TRP A 232 7.54 -7.64 -7.73
N SER A 233 6.96 -6.72 -8.53
CA SER A 233 7.44 -5.34 -8.67
C SER A 233 7.35 -4.54 -7.37
N GLY A 234 6.42 -4.88 -6.48
CA GLY A 234 6.30 -4.30 -5.14
C GLY A 234 7.51 -4.62 -4.25
N GLY A 235 8.10 -5.80 -4.43
CA GLY A 235 9.29 -6.25 -3.73
C GLY A 235 9.21 -6.00 -2.22
N ARG A 236 10.29 -5.49 -1.64
CA ARG A 236 10.35 -5.19 -0.21
C ARG A 236 9.39 -4.10 0.29
N TYR A 237 8.77 -3.34 -0.61
CA TYR A 237 7.80 -2.29 -0.24
C TYR A 237 6.39 -2.84 -0.11
N LEU A 238 6.11 -4.04 -0.64
CA LEU A 238 4.81 -4.68 -0.54
C LEU A 238 4.58 -5.19 0.89
N ARG A 239 3.51 -4.72 1.56
CA ARG A 239 3.23 -5.02 2.96
C ARG A 239 1.82 -5.50 3.23
N HIS A 240 0.91 -5.25 2.31
CA HIS A 240 -0.49 -5.56 2.47
C HIS A 240 -1.09 -5.99 1.13
N ILE A 241 -2.14 -6.82 1.18
CA ILE A 241 -2.85 -7.28 0.00
C ILE A 241 -4.35 -7.25 0.29
N HIS A 242 -5.10 -6.64 -0.62
CA HIS A 242 -6.54 -6.84 -0.68
C HIS A 242 -6.89 -7.90 -1.72
N ILE A 243 -7.91 -8.69 -1.40
CA ILE A 243 -8.42 -9.74 -2.27
C ILE A 243 -9.95 -9.68 -2.29
N ALA A 244 -10.51 -9.60 -3.48
CA ALA A 244 -11.96 -9.68 -3.73
C ALA A 244 -12.20 -10.44 -5.02
N SER A 245 -13.43 -10.91 -5.26
CA SER A 245 -13.80 -11.51 -6.53
C SER A 245 -13.50 -10.55 -7.69
N ARG A 246 -12.82 -11.07 -8.72
CA ARG A 246 -12.41 -10.27 -9.89
C ARG A 246 -13.56 -9.72 -10.71
N GLY A 247 -14.72 -10.37 -10.65
CA GLY A 247 -15.91 -9.97 -11.41
C GLY A 247 -16.88 -9.12 -10.62
N THR A 248 -17.08 -9.44 -9.34
CA THR A 248 -18.17 -8.87 -8.52
C THR A 248 -17.69 -7.91 -7.45
N ARG A 249 -16.38 -7.92 -7.12
CA ARG A 249 -15.79 -7.21 -5.97
C ARG A 249 -16.38 -7.66 -4.62
N GLN A 250 -17.00 -8.82 -4.59
CA GLN A 250 -17.54 -9.47 -3.40
C GLN A 250 -16.52 -10.48 -2.84
N MET A 251 -16.98 -11.52 -2.19
CA MET A 251 -16.09 -12.53 -1.61
C MET A 251 -15.24 -13.24 -2.67
N PRO A 252 -13.96 -13.48 -2.40
CA PRO A 252 -13.10 -14.25 -3.30
C PRO A 252 -13.71 -15.62 -3.64
N GLY A 253 -13.71 -15.99 -4.92
CA GLY A 253 -14.25 -17.26 -5.41
C GLY A 253 -15.69 -17.21 -5.90
N GLU A 254 -16.43 -16.12 -5.68
CA GLU A 254 -17.81 -16.00 -6.16
C GLU A 254 -17.94 -16.07 -7.69
N ASN A 255 -16.89 -15.68 -8.41
CA ASN A 255 -16.87 -15.73 -9.88
C ASN A 255 -16.33 -17.06 -10.43
N GLY A 256 -16.26 -18.10 -9.60
CA GLY A 256 -15.76 -19.42 -9.97
C GLY A 256 -14.31 -19.38 -10.44
N ASP A 257 -14.01 -20.12 -11.53
CA ASP A 257 -12.65 -20.27 -12.07
C ASP A 257 -12.02 -18.94 -12.54
N LYS A 258 -12.81 -17.88 -12.73
CA LYS A 258 -12.31 -16.53 -13.06
C LYS A 258 -11.62 -15.87 -11.88
N ASP A 259 -11.91 -16.31 -10.67
CA ASP A 259 -11.27 -15.86 -9.43
C ASP A 259 -10.00 -16.66 -9.13
N ASN A 260 -9.09 -16.71 -10.10
CA ASN A 260 -7.81 -17.41 -9.97
C ASN A 260 -6.72 -16.43 -9.47
N TYR A 261 -6.15 -16.70 -8.30
CA TYR A 261 -5.12 -15.87 -7.64
C TYR A 261 -3.77 -16.61 -7.51
N VAL A 262 -3.63 -17.80 -8.14
CA VAL A 262 -2.45 -18.66 -7.95
C VAL A 262 -1.15 -17.95 -8.29
N ASP A 263 -1.10 -17.21 -9.40
CA ASP A 263 0.12 -16.52 -9.82
C ASP A 263 0.50 -15.39 -8.85
N GLY A 264 -0.48 -14.65 -8.32
CA GLY A 264 -0.24 -13.66 -7.30
C GLY A 264 0.31 -14.27 -6.01
N PHE A 265 -0.29 -15.35 -5.53
CA PHE A 265 0.21 -16.05 -4.34
C PHE A 265 1.60 -16.69 -4.55
N ARG A 266 1.97 -17.06 -5.78
CA ARG A 266 3.34 -17.48 -6.08
C ARG A 266 4.35 -16.36 -5.94
N ALA A 267 3.96 -15.12 -6.27
CA ALA A 267 4.83 -13.95 -6.10
C ALA A 267 5.02 -13.56 -4.62
N LEU A 268 4.07 -13.94 -3.75
CA LEU A 268 4.10 -13.63 -2.32
C LEU A 268 4.87 -14.66 -1.47
N LYS A 269 5.23 -15.80 -2.07
CA LYS A 269 6.07 -16.84 -1.44
C LYS A 269 7.55 -16.52 -1.58
#